data_a5cf3c970a8499ead2473fbb009d9260
#
_entry.id   a5cf3c970a8499ead2473fbb009d9260
#
_cell.length_a   1.000
_cell.length_b   1.000
_cell.length_c   1.000
_cell.angle_alpha   90.00
_cell.angle_beta   90.00
_cell.angle_gamma   90.00
#
_symmetry.space_group_name_H-M   'P 1'
#
loop_
_entity.id
_entity.type
_entity.pdbx_description
1 polymer ?
#
loop_
_entity_poly.entity_id
_entity_poly.type
_entity_poly.pdbx_seq_one_letter_code
_entity_poly.pdbx_strand_id
1 'polypeptide(L)'
;MLLEPDGRITGLLSGGCFEQDLREHAAKILSKGVAGTVSYDMRADNDEIFGIGSGCEGCMEILLEPSHSGETCVSAIMEASAMSRRGQSVALATIHHAPDAELGTRLWHGRIEPPMREPLSSACAQAVDQRRSQPAFWTDAAYPREAWIEVVMPPPAVLICGAGPDTEPLVAGLRALRYPVTVFDHRSAYAKAENFPGATVVTGPAPSLARLVALNSFFAAVIISHHLESDASYLRALNSTEVEYIGLLGPRARRERLLSEIGGAAGAIEARLHAPIGLDIGAVTPEGIALAIVAEIHAAAAGRLGGSISRR
;
A
#
# COMPACT_ATOMS: atom_id res chain seq x y z
N MET A 1 -5.41 -3.87 14.99
CA MET A 1 -5.88 -5.19 15.47
C MET A 1 -7.32 -5.05 15.96
N LEU A 2 -8.19 -6.02 15.68
CA LEU A 2 -9.55 -6.11 16.22
C LEU A 2 -9.60 -7.28 17.20
N LEU A 3 -10.12 -7.02 18.40
CA LEU A 3 -10.38 -8.02 19.42
C LEU A 3 -11.90 -8.18 19.55
N GLU A 4 -12.42 -9.36 19.30
CA GLU A 4 -13.86 -9.65 19.42
C GLU A 4 -14.19 -10.18 20.83
N PRO A 5 -15.43 -9.99 21.33
CA PRO A 5 -15.82 -10.45 22.65
C PRO A 5 -15.70 -11.98 22.85
N ASP A 6 -15.79 -12.76 21.78
CA ASP A 6 -15.60 -14.22 21.76
C ASP A 6 -14.12 -14.64 21.79
N GLY A 7 -13.20 -13.67 21.83
CA GLY A 7 -11.76 -13.89 21.87
C GLY A 7 -11.10 -14.04 20.51
N ARG A 8 -11.83 -13.91 19.39
CA ARG A 8 -11.21 -13.88 18.05
C ARG A 8 -10.37 -12.63 17.88
N ILE A 9 -9.26 -12.78 17.17
CA ILE A 9 -8.33 -11.70 16.82
C ILE A 9 -8.25 -11.59 15.32
N THR A 10 -8.41 -10.38 14.79
CA THR A 10 -8.13 -10.05 13.39
C THR A 10 -7.04 -9.00 13.32
N GLY A 11 -5.97 -9.29 12.59
CA GLY A 11 -4.75 -8.49 12.57
C GLY A 11 -3.79 -8.87 13.70
N LEU A 12 -2.58 -8.33 13.66
CA LEU A 12 -1.49 -8.63 14.57
C LEU A 12 -0.79 -7.34 14.98
N LEU A 13 -0.44 -7.18 16.25
CA LEU A 13 0.38 -6.08 16.77
C LEU A 13 1.80 -6.54 17.08
N SER A 14 1.93 -7.76 17.58
CA SER A 14 3.20 -8.37 17.91
C SER A 14 3.24 -9.84 17.48
N GLY A 15 4.33 -10.52 17.73
CA GLY A 15 4.46 -11.95 17.44
C GLY A 15 3.78 -12.90 18.44
N GLY A 16 2.79 -12.42 19.18
CA GLY A 16 2.07 -13.23 20.20
C GLY A 16 2.37 -12.83 21.65
N CYS A 17 3.26 -11.84 21.83
CA CYS A 17 3.77 -11.49 23.17
C CYS A 17 2.78 -10.75 24.05
N PHE A 18 1.94 -9.90 23.49
CA PHE A 18 1.05 -9.02 24.25
C PHE A 18 -0.42 -9.35 24.11
N GLU A 19 -0.78 -10.24 23.20
CA GLU A 19 -2.17 -10.47 22.83
C GLU A 19 -3.02 -10.99 24.00
N GLN A 20 -2.44 -11.76 24.92
CA GLN A 20 -3.19 -12.25 26.10
C GLN A 20 -3.45 -11.11 27.08
N ASP A 21 -2.44 -10.32 27.42
CA ASP A 21 -2.56 -9.16 28.32
C ASP A 21 -3.50 -8.10 27.73
N LEU A 22 -3.38 -7.86 26.42
CA LEU A 22 -4.27 -6.95 25.70
C LEU A 22 -5.74 -7.38 25.74
N ARG A 23 -6.06 -8.67 25.79
CA ARG A 23 -7.43 -9.16 25.96
C ARG A 23 -7.99 -8.78 27.32
N GLU A 24 -7.19 -8.86 28.37
CA GLU A 24 -7.63 -8.47 29.73
C GLU A 24 -7.87 -6.95 29.81
N HIS A 25 -6.99 -6.15 29.21
CA HIS A 25 -7.17 -4.72 29.11
C HIS A 25 -8.38 -4.35 28.24
N ALA A 26 -8.57 -5.01 27.10
CA ALA A 26 -9.72 -4.81 26.22
C ALA A 26 -11.05 -5.11 26.93
N ALA A 27 -11.10 -6.17 27.73
CA ALA A 27 -12.30 -6.48 28.51
C ALA A 27 -12.65 -5.37 29.52
N LYS A 28 -11.63 -4.79 30.17
CA LYS A 28 -11.82 -3.65 31.10
C LYS A 28 -12.28 -2.39 30.35
N ILE A 29 -11.70 -2.10 29.19
CA ILE A 29 -12.08 -0.97 28.32
C ILE A 29 -13.52 -1.14 27.83
N LEU A 30 -13.86 -2.32 27.34
CA LEU A 30 -15.22 -2.62 26.87
C LEU A 30 -16.27 -2.45 27.98
N SER A 31 -15.96 -2.90 29.21
CA SER A 31 -16.86 -2.76 30.37
C SER A 31 -17.06 -1.32 30.79
N LYS A 32 -16.05 -0.45 30.63
CA LYS A 32 -16.13 0.97 30.93
C LYS A 32 -16.79 1.81 29.84
N GLY A 33 -16.76 1.33 28.59
CA GLY A 33 -17.27 2.03 27.42
C GLY A 33 -16.46 3.28 27.03
N VAL A 34 -15.22 3.42 27.51
CA VAL A 34 -14.34 4.57 27.25
C VAL A 34 -12.98 4.08 26.77
N ALA A 35 -12.43 4.75 25.75
CA ALA A 35 -11.09 4.46 25.25
C ALA A 35 -10.02 4.64 26.34
N GLY A 36 -8.93 3.91 26.22
CA GLY A 36 -7.80 4.02 27.14
C GLY A 36 -6.51 3.51 26.51
N THR A 37 -5.39 3.92 27.09
CA THR A 37 -4.06 3.57 26.61
C THR A 37 -3.39 2.56 27.54
N VAL A 38 -2.67 1.61 26.95
CA VAL A 38 -1.82 0.63 27.66
C VAL A 38 -0.40 0.81 27.17
N SER A 39 0.53 0.95 28.12
CA SER A 39 1.96 1.13 27.83
C SER A 39 2.76 -0.09 28.24
N TYR A 40 3.65 -0.56 27.34
CA TYR A 40 4.62 -1.61 27.55
C TYR A 40 6.02 -1.02 27.42
N ASP A 41 6.76 -0.90 28.53
CA ASP A 41 8.14 -0.43 28.51
C ASP A 41 9.10 -1.62 28.60
N MET A 42 9.77 -1.92 27.50
CA MET A 42 10.70 -3.04 27.34
C MET A 42 12.16 -2.61 27.53
N ARG A 43 12.42 -1.35 27.95
CA ARG A 43 13.79 -0.82 28.14
C ARG A 43 14.34 -1.09 29.53
N ALA A 44 13.50 -1.51 30.48
CA ALA A 44 13.94 -1.76 31.84
C ALA A 44 14.67 -3.10 31.95
N ASP A 45 15.84 -3.14 32.63
CA ASP A 45 16.63 -4.35 32.89
C ASP A 45 15.90 -5.44 33.69
N ASN A 46 14.69 -5.17 34.19
CA ASN A 46 13.82 -6.07 34.94
C ASN A 46 12.65 -6.58 34.09
N ASP A 47 12.93 -7.11 32.92
CA ASP A 47 11.92 -7.77 32.06
C ASP A 47 11.41 -9.12 32.64
N GLU A 48 11.57 -9.34 33.95
CA GLU A 48 11.07 -10.51 34.66
C GLU A 48 9.53 -10.55 34.75
N ILE A 49 8.84 -9.41 34.58
CA ILE A 49 7.37 -9.34 34.73
C ILE A 49 6.66 -9.85 33.48
N PHE A 50 7.24 -9.69 32.30
CA PHE A 50 6.64 -10.15 31.05
C PHE A 50 7.34 -11.34 30.43
N GLY A 51 8.54 -11.73 30.90
CA GLY A 51 9.22 -12.98 30.58
C GLY A 51 9.48 -13.25 29.08
N ILE A 52 9.51 -12.18 28.26
CA ILE A 52 9.32 -12.33 26.81
C ILE A 52 10.64 -12.51 26.08
N GLY A 53 11.79 -12.13 26.67
CA GLY A 53 13.07 -12.29 25.98
C GLY A 53 13.04 -11.83 24.51
N SER A 54 12.20 -10.84 24.18
CA SER A 54 11.85 -10.51 22.78
C SER A 54 12.97 -9.79 22.04
N GLY A 55 14.01 -9.36 22.75
CA GLY A 55 15.10 -8.57 22.17
C GLY A 55 14.64 -7.21 21.61
N CYS A 56 13.44 -6.76 21.97
CA CYS A 56 12.93 -5.44 21.57
C CYS A 56 13.30 -4.43 22.65
N GLU A 57 14.07 -3.42 22.28
CA GLU A 57 14.39 -2.29 23.14
C GLU A 57 13.48 -1.12 22.78
N GLY A 58 12.47 -0.80 23.61
CA GLY A 58 11.57 0.31 23.33
C GLY A 58 10.39 0.42 24.29
N CYS A 59 9.55 1.44 24.07
CA CYS A 59 8.27 1.59 24.72
C CYS A 59 7.19 1.50 23.63
N MET A 60 6.16 0.69 23.88
CA MET A 60 4.99 0.56 23.02
C MET A 60 3.77 1.08 23.76
N GLU A 61 3.09 2.05 23.18
CA GLU A 61 1.82 2.57 23.68
C GLU A 61 0.69 2.12 22.74
N ILE A 62 -0.35 1.51 23.30
CA ILE A 62 -1.45 0.93 22.54
C ILE A 62 -2.76 1.58 23.00
N LEU A 63 -3.41 2.28 22.07
CA LEU A 63 -4.77 2.79 22.27
C LEU A 63 -5.77 1.66 22.06
N LEU A 64 -6.59 1.41 23.11
CA LEU A 64 -7.70 0.47 23.08
C LEU A 64 -9.02 1.25 23.06
N GLU A 65 -9.88 0.92 22.13
CA GLU A 65 -11.16 1.59 21.94
C GLU A 65 -12.29 0.58 21.94
N PRO A 66 -13.34 0.80 22.76
CA PRO A 66 -14.55 0.00 22.64
C PRO A 66 -15.26 0.37 21.34
N SER A 67 -15.67 -0.62 20.57
CA SER A 67 -16.45 -0.39 19.36
C SER A 67 -17.80 -1.09 19.47
N HIS A 68 -18.86 -0.29 19.46
CA HIS A 68 -20.22 -0.77 19.33
C HIS A 68 -20.68 -0.54 17.87
N SER A 69 -21.59 -1.35 17.38
CA SER A 69 -22.12 -1.21 16.02
C SER A 69 -22.74 0.19 15.81
N GLY A 70 -22.16 0.96 14.90
CA GLY A 70 -22.60 2.31 14.55
C GLY A 70 -21.73 3.45 15.06
N GLU A 71 -20.63 3.17 15.77
CA GLU A 71 -19.76 4.21 16.29
C GLU A 71 -18.75 4.77 15.28
N THR A 72 -18.34 6.01 15.53
CA THR A 72 -17.51 6.84 14.65
C THR A 72 -16.15 6.25 14.30
N CYS A 73 -15.53 5.47 15.21
CA CYS A 73 -14.19 4.93 14.95
C CYS A 73 -14.18 3.90 13.80
N VAL A 74 -15.10 2.95 13.79
CA VAL A 74 -15.20 1.93 12.72
C VAL A 74 -15.65 2.58 11.43
N SER A 75 -16.61 3.50 11.48
CA SER A 75 -17.08 4.20 10.28
C SER A 75 -15.98 5.03 9.61
N ALA A 76 -15.14 5.71 10.38
CA ALA A 76 -13.99 6.48 9.86
C ALA A 76 -12.99 5.58 9.12
N ILE A 77 -12.63 4.44 9.71
CA ILE A 77 -11.72 3.47 9.10
C ILE A 77 -12.33 2.86 7.83
N MET A 78 -13.62 2.51 7.86
CA MET A 78 -14.31 1.96 6.69
C MET A 78 -14.42 2.98 5.57
N GLU A 79 -14.68 4.25 5.87
CA GLU A 79 -14.75 5.32 4.89
C GLU A 79 -13.37 5.60 4.27
N ALA A 80 -12.32 5.74 5.09
CA ALA A 80 -10.95 5.87 4.62
C ALA A 80 -10.55 4.69 3.70
N SER A 81 -10.88 3.47 4.08
CA SER A 81 -10.67 2.28 3.27
C SER A 81 -11.47 2.31 1.95
N ALA A 82 -12.71 2.80 1.97
CA ALA A 82 -13.53 2.93 0.76
C ALA A 82 -12.97 3.99 -0.20
N MET A 83 -12.50 5.12 0.33
CA MET A 83 -11.84 6.17 -0.46
C MET A 83 -10.53 5.67 -1.09
N SER A 84 -9.70 4.96 -0.32
CA SER A 84 -8.47 4.33 -0.82
C SER A 84 -8.77 3.35 -1.96
N ARG A 85 -9.80 2.51 -1.84
CA ARG A 85 -10.23 1.61 -2.93
C ARG A 85 -10.72 2.34 -4.19
N ARG A 86 -11.13 3.61 -4.07
CA ARG A 86 -11.51 4.49 -5.19
C ARG A 86 -10.33 5.25 -5.78
N GLY A 87 -9.11 4.96 -5.35
CA GLY A 87 -7.90 5.61 -5.84
C GLY A 87 -7.58 6.93 -5.14
N GLN A 88 -8.19 7.22 -3.98
CA GLN A 88 -7.98 8.45 -3.24
C GLN A 88 -7.06 8.23 -2.04
N SER A 89 -6.03 9.05 -1.89
CA SER A 89 -5.21 9.09 -0.67
C SER A 89 -5.97 9.80 0.43
N VAL A 90 -5.94 9.25 1.65
CA VAL A 90 -6.66 9.78 2.80
C VAL A 90 -5.73 9.86 3.99
N ALA A 91 -5.72 10.98 4.71
CA ALA A 91 -5.11 11.07 6.02
C ALA A 91 -6.18 10.82 7.09
N LEU A 92 -5.91 9.89 7.99
CA LEU A 92 -6.72 9.57 9.15
C LEU A 92 -5.93 9.94 10.41
N ALA A 93 -6.35 11.01 11.12
CA ALA A 93 -5.75 11.40 12.39
C ALA A 93 -6.50 10.72 13.54
N THR A 94 -5.78 10.03 14.42
CA THR A 94 -6.32 9.41 15.64
C THR A 94 -5.71 10.11 16.85
N ILE A 95 -6.53 10.73 17.69
CA ILE A 95 -6.07 11.36 18.93
C ILE A 95 -5.77 10.26 19.96
N HIS A 96 -4.51 10.17 20.40
CA HIS A 96 -4.07 9.15 21.35
C HIS A 96 -3.58 9.74 22.69
N HIS A 97 -3.39 11.06 22.76
CA HIS A 97 -3.09 11.77 24.01
C HIS A 97 -3.94 13.04 24.09
N ALA A 98 -4.88 13.06 25.00
CA ALA A 98 -5.82 14.13 25.28
C ALA A 98 -6.59 13.83 26.57
N PRO A 99 -7.41 14.75 27.09
CA PRO A 99 -8.42 14.42 28.12
C PRO A 99 -9.30 13.24 27.66
N ASP A 100 -9.67 12.36 28.58
CA ASP A 100 -10.32 11.05 28.30
C ASP A 100 -11.48 11.09 27.29
N ALA A 101 -12.28 12.16 27.31
CA ALA A 101 -13.39 12.30 26.36
C ALA A 101 -13.00 12.47 24.90
N GLU A 102 -11.74 12.80 24.62
CA GLU A 102 -11.22 13.02 23.26
C GLU A 102 -10.38 11.86 22.74
N LEU A 103 -9.98 10.91 23.62
CA LEU A 103 -9.19 9.75 23.24
C LEU A 103 -9.94 8.90 22.21
N GLY A 104 -9.23 8.49 21.17
CA GLY A 104 -9.79 7.69 20.08
C GLY A 104 -10.58 8.48 19.04
N THR A 105 -10.78 9.80 19.23
CA THR A 105 -11.42 10.62 18.20
C THR A 105 -10.64 10.55 16.90
N ARG A 106 -11.35 10.24 15.81
CA ARG A 106 -10.77 10.15 14.46
C ARG A 106 -11.29 11.24 13.56
N LEU A 107 -10.34 11.88 12.90
CA LEU A 107 -10.58 12.96 11.97
C LEU A 107 -9.90 12.61 10.65
N TRP A 108 -10.53 12.87 9.52
CA TRP A 108 -9.90 12.63 8.21
C TRP A 108 -10.05 13.84 7.27
N HIS A 109 -9.15 13.91 6.33
CA HIS A 109 -9.14 15.00 5.36
C HIS A 109 -10.50 15.10 4.64
N GLY A 110 -11.18 16.22 4.82
CA GLY A 110 -12.53 16.48 4.30
C GLY A 110 -13.66 16.44 5.33
N ARG A 111 -13.43 15.91 6.55
CA ARG A 111 -14.41 15.85 7.66
C ARG A 111 -13.85 16.28 9.01
N ILE A 112 -13.00 17.29 9.03
CA ILE A 112 -12.50 17.90 10.25
C ILE A 112 -13.48 19.00 10.66
N GLU A 113 -14.24 18.77 11.73
CA GLU A 113 -15.17 19.76 12.26
C GLU A 113 -14.47 20.84 13.12
N PRO A 114 -14.98 22.11 13.14
CA PRO A 114 -14.50 23.11 14.09
C PRO A 114 -14.78 22.65 15.53
N PRO A 115 -13.91 22.97 16.52
CA PRO A 115 -12.75 23.86 16.45
C PRO A 115 -11.42 23.17 16.10
N MET A 116 -11.37 21.88 15.90
CA MET A 116 -10.14 21.12 15.70
C MET A 116 -9.62 21.17 14.24
N ARG A 117 -10.02 22.15 13.44
CA ARG A 117 -9.59 22.24 12.04
C ARG A 117 -8.11 22.52 11.88
N GLU A 118 -7.57 23.42 12.71
CA GLU A 118 -6.15 23.76 12.72
C GLU A 118 -5.56 23.43 14.12
N PRO A 119 -4.38 22.82 14.22
CA PRO A 119 -3.40 22.53 13.16
C PRO A 119 -3.55 21.17 12.46
N LEU A 120 -4.53 20.32 12.83
CA LEU A 120 -4.66 18.96 12.29
C LEU A 120 -4.96 18.95 10.80
N SER A 121 -5.76 19.88 10.30
CA SER A 121 -6.07 19.96 8.86
C SER A 121 -4.81 20.15 8.02
N SER A 122 -3.97 21.09 8.40
CA SER A 122 -2.68 21.34 7.73
C SER A 122 -1.74 20.14 7.84
N ALA A 123 -1.66 19.52 9.01
CA ALA A 123 -0.82 18.35 9.24
C ALA A 123 -1.28 17.13 8.41
N CYS A 124 -2.59 16.91 8.29
CA CYS A 124 -3.16 15.87 7.43
C CYS A 124 -2.86 16.12 5.95
N ALA A 125 -3.05 17.35 5.47
CA ALA A 125 -2.74 17.72 4.09
C ALA A 125 -1.26 17.49 3.77
N GLN A 126 -0.36 17.92 4.67
CA GLN A 126 1.07 17.70 4.54
C GLN A 126 1.45 16.22 4.53
N ALA A 127 0.83 15.41 5.40
CA ALA A 127 1.07 13.98 5.46
C ALA A 127 0.69 13.28 4.14
N VAL A 128 -0.46 13.65 3.55
CA VAL A 128 -0.90 13.14 2.24
C VAL A 128 0.08 13.52 1.13
N ASP A 129 0.49 14.79 1.09
CA ASP A 129 1.42 15.30 0.08
C ASP A 129 2.77 14.58 0.15
N GLN A 130 3.28 14.39 1.37
CA GLN A 130 4.52 13.65 1.63
C GLN A 130 4.38 12.12 1.53
N ARG A 131 3.16 11.60 1.35
CA ARG A 131 2.86 10.15 1.38
C ARG A 131 3.44 9.45 2.62
N ARG A 132 3.40 10.14 3.77
CA ARG A 132 4.05 9.68 4.99
C ARG A 132 3.19 9.89 6.22
N SER A 133 2.93 8.81 6.96
CA SER A 133 2.33 8.87 8.30
C SER A 133 3.26 9.56 9.29
N GLN A 134 2.69 10.39 10.18
CA GLN A 134 3.48 11.22 11.11
C GLN A 134 2.67 11.57 12.37
N PRO A 135 3.33 11.87 13.49
CA PRO A 135 2.65 12.44 14.65
C PRO A 135 2.27 13.91 14.42
N ALA A 136 1.24 14.36 15.11
CA ALA A 136 0.86 15.77 15.22
C ALA A 136 0.72 16.15 16.70
N PHE A 137 1.23 17.34 17.04
CA PHE A 137 1.25 17.86 18.42
C PHE A 137 0.65 19.26 18.42
N TRP A 138 -0.25 19.54 19.38
CA TRP A 138 -0.79 20.88 19.57
C TRP A 138 -1.25 21.06 21.02
N THR A 139 -1.52 22.31 21.41
CA THR A 139 -2.06 22.64 22.73
C THR A 139 -3.36 23.40 22.52
N ASP A 140 -4.41 22.98 23.20
CA ASP A 140 -5.67 23.66 23.22
C ASP A 140 -6.16 23.81 24.67
N ALA A 141 -6.64 25.00 25.03
CA ALA A 141 -7.08 25.34 26.36
C ALA A 141 -6.12 24.92 27.51
N ALA A 142 -4.80 25.03 27.28
CA ALA A 142 -3.70 24.63 28.18
C ALA A 142 -3.48 23.10 28.31
N TYR A 143 -4.16 22.27 27.57
CA TYR A 143 -3.92 20.83 27.54
C TYR A 143 -3.12 20.43 26.29
N PRO A 144 -1.99 19.72 26.43
CA PRO A 144 -1.28 19.12 25.30
C PRO A 144 -2.14 18.01 24.69
N ARG A 145 -2.09 17.91 23.38
CA ARG A 145 -2.77 16.89 22.60
C ARG A 145 -1.80 16.31 21.58
N GLU A 146 -1.94 15.00 21.35
CA GLU A 146 -1.17 14.29 20.35
C GLU A 146 -2.10 13.41 19.51
N ALA A 147 -1.85 13.39 18.22
CA ALA A 147 -2.51 12.49 17.29
C ALA A 147 -1.49 11.78 16.42
N TRP A 148 -1.81 10.55 16.04
CA TRP A 148 -1.13 9.87 14.95
C TRP A 148 -1.91 10.08 13.66
N ILE A 149 -1.25 10.62 12.65
CA ILE A 149 -1.80 10.78 11.31
C ILE A 149 -1.33 9.60 10.48
N GLU A 150 -2.27 8.73 10.14
CA GLU A 150 -2.05 7.62 9.23
C GLU A 150 -2.44 8.03 7.79
N VAL A 151 -1.53 7.86 6.86
CA VAL A 151 -1.82 8.07 5.43
C VAL A 151 -2.20 6.74 4.81
N VAL A 152 -3.47 6.63 4.43
CA VAL A 152 -4.00 5.46 3.73
C VAL A 152 -3.90 5.71 2.23
N MET A 153 -2.93 5.09 1.60
CA MET A 153 -2.70 5.19 0.15
C MET A 153 -3.55 4.19 -0.61
N PRO A 154 -3.99 4.52 -1.83
CA PRO A 154 -4.55 3.52 -2.72
C PRO A 154 -3.52 2.41 -2.99
N PRO A 155 -3.96 1.14 -3.05
CA PRO A 155 -3.04 0.08 -3.44
C PRO A 155 -2.57 0.32 -4.88
N PRO A 156 -1.27 0.18 -5.17
CA PRO A 156 -0.72 0.42 -6.50
C PRO A 156 -1.41 -0.46 -7.55
N ALA A 157 -2.11 0.15 -8.50
CA ALA A 157 -2.71 -0.58 -9.61
C ALA A 157 -1.65 -0.91 -10.68
N VAL A 158 -1.67 -2.12 -11.21
CA VAL A 158 -0.69 -2.61 -12.19
C VAL A 158 -1.38 -3.02 -13.48
N LEU A 159 -0.92 -2.44 -14.59
CA LEU A 159 -1.27 -2.86 -15.94
C LEU A 159 -0.22 -3.86 -16.45
N ILE A 160 -0.66 -4.98 -16.99
CA ILE A 160 0.22 -5.96 -17.65
C ILE A 160 -0.17 -6.05 -19.12
N CYS A 161 0.76 -5.71 -20.00
CA CYS A 161 0.61 -5.80 -21.45
C CYS A 161 1.23 -7.10 -21.96
N GLY A 162 0.41 -8.13 -22.07
CA GLY A 162 0.76 -9.49 -22.42
C GLY A 162 0.03 -10.50 -21.53
N ALA A 163 -0.56 -11.53 -22.11
CA ALA A 163 -1.33 -12.56 -21.44
C ALA A 163 -0.74 -13.97 -21.68
N GLY A 164 0.58 -14.05 -21.79
CA GLY A 164 1.29 -15.34 -21.90
C GLY A 164 1.21 -16.17 -20.62
N PRO A 165 1.60 -17.45 -20.66
CA PRO A 165 1.63 -18.31 -19.47
C PRO A 165 2.54 -17.80 -18.37
N ASP A 166 3.58 -17.06 -18.70
CA ASP A 166 4.51 -16.40 -17.78
C ASP A 166 3.90 -15.20 -17.05
N THR A 167 2.74 -14.71 -17.49
CA THR A 167 1.97 -13.66 -16.83
C THR A 167 1.16 -14.18 -15.63
N GLU A 168 0.78 -15.47 -15.62
CA GLU A 168 -0.03 -16.03 -14.53
C GLU A 168 0.62 -15.92 -13.16
N PRO A 169 1.90 -16.32 -12.94
CA PRO A 169 2.56 -16.17 -11.65
C PRO A 169 2.76 -14.70 -11.25
N LEU A 170 2.94 -13.80 -12.21
CA LEU A 170 3.03 -12.36 -11.94
C LEU A 170 1.70 -11.81 -11.42
N VAL A 171 0.59 -12.16 -12.05
CA VAL A 171 -0.76 -11.78 -11.58
C VAL A 171 -1.01 -12.33 -10.18
N ALA A 172 -0.69 -13.61 -9.95
CA ALA A 172 -0.86 -14.24 -8.65
C ALA A 172 -0.06 -13.53 -7.54
N GLY A 173 1.20 -13.19 -7.79
CA GLY A 173 2.07 -12.47 -6.86
C GLY A 173 1.55 -11.05 -6.53
N LEU A 174 1.15 -10.28 -7.53
CA LEU A 174 0.56 -8.95 -7.33
C LEU A 174 -0.76 -9.02 -6.57
N ARG A 175 -1.60 -10.01 -6.86
CA ARG A 175 -2.87 -10.23 -6.17
C ARG A 175 -2.69 -10.64 -4.71
N ALA A 176 -1.63 -11.40 -4.38
CA ALA A 176 -1.28 -11.72 -3.00
C ALA A 176 -1.01 -10.45 -2.17
N LEU A 177 -0.44 -9.41 -2.79
CA LEU A 177 -0.27 -8.07 -2.21
C LEU A 177 -1.55 -7.22 -2.27
N ARG A 178 -2.68 -7.76 -2.76
CA ARG A 178 -3.95 -7.07 -2.98
C ARG A 178 -3.87 -5.90 -3.96
N TYR A 179 -2.91 -5.90 -4.86
CA TYR A 179 -2.81 -4.90 -5.92
C TYR A 179 -3.91 -5.14 -6.96
N PRO A 180 -4.62 -4.09 -7.40
CA PRO A 180 -5.50 -4.18 -8.57
C PRO A 180 -4.67 -4.47 -9.81
N VAL A 181 -5.04 -5.51 -10.56
CA VAL A 181 -4.32 -5.92 -11.77
C VAL A 181 -5.26 -5.88 -12.97
N THR A 182 -4.79 -5.27 -14.05
CA THR A 182 -5.43 -5.34 -15.38
C THR A 182 -4.47 -5.99 -16.35
N VAL A 183 -4.91 -7.04 -17.04
CA VAL A 183 -4.16 -7.71 -18.11
C VAL A 183 -4.74 -7.28 -19.45
N PHE A 184 -3.89 -6.79 -20.33
CA PHE A 184 -4.24 -6.40 -21.70
C PHE A 184 -3.47 -7.25 -22.71
N ASP A 185 -4.16 -7.85 -23.69
CA ASP A 185 -3.51 -8.53 -24.82
C ASP A 185 -4.38 -8.44 -26.07
N HIS A 186 -3.72 -8.43 -27.22
CA HIS A 186 -4.41 -8.45 -28.50
C HIS A 186 -4.91 -9.85 -28.92
N ARG A 187 -4.41 -10.90 -28.29
CA ARG A 187 -4.73 -12.30 -28.57
C ARG A 187 -5.83 -12.79 -27.63
N SER A 188 -7.06 -12.82 -28.13
CA SER A 188 -8.22 -13.29 -27.36
C SER A 188 -8.10 -14.73 -26.86
N ALA A 189 -7.28 -15.56 -27.52
CA ALA A 189 -7.03 -16.94 -27.09
C ALA A 189 -6.27 -17.02 -25.76
N TYR A 190 -5.46 -16.02 -25.43
CA TYR A 190 -4.67 -15.93 -24.19
C TYR A 190 -5.35 -15.03 -23.14
N ALA A 191 -5.94 -13.91 -23.58
CA ALA A 191 -6.59 -12.93 -22.69
C ALA A 191 -7.95 -13.44 -22.21
N LYS A 192 -7.95 -14.48 -21.38
CA LYS A 192 -9.14 -15.10 -20.79
C LYS A 192 -9.15 -14.86 -19.29
N ALA A 193 -10.31 -14.46 -18.76
CA ALA A 193 -10.47 -14.16 -17.33
C ALA A 193 -10.18 -15.39 -16.44
N GLU A 194 -10.41 -16.60 -16.95
CA GLU A 194 -10.14 -17.85 -16.25
C GLU A 194 -8.65 -18.08 -15.96
N ASN A 195 -7.75 -17.54 -16.80
CA ASN A 195 -6.30 -17.65 -16.62
C ASN A 195 -5.74 -16.65 -15.58
N PHE A 196 -6.51 -15.60 -15.26
CA PHE A 196 -6.06 -14.51 -14.38
C PHE A 196 -7.07 -14.21 -13.27
N PRO A 197 -7.27 -15.14 -12.32
CA PRO A 197 -8.26 -15.00 -11.26
C PRO A 197 -8.10 -13.69 -10.48
N GLY A 198 -9.17 -12.90 -10.42
CA GLY A 198 -9.20 -11.63 -9.68
C GLY A 198 -8.53 -10.45 -10.38
N ALA A 199 -8.04 -10.61 -11.61
CA ALA A 199 -7.61 -9.51 -12.47
C ALA A 199 -8.74 -9.08 -13.43
N THR A 200 -8.70 -7.83 -13.88
CA THR A 200 -9.49 -7.36 -15.01
C THR A 200 -8.78 -7.75 -16.30
N VAL A 201 -9.47 -8.37 -17.24
CA VAL A 201 -8.89 -8.75 -18.53
C VAL A 201 -9.52 -7.94 -19.64
N VAL A 202 -8.70 -7.29 -20.44
CA VAL A 202 -9.11 -6.44 -21.57
C VAL A 202 -8.45 -6.95 -22.84
N THR A 203 -9.22 -7.16 -23.90
CA THR A 203 -8.71 -7.63 -25.19
C THR A 203 -8.87 -6.55 -26.25
N GLY A 204 -7.84 -6.32 -27.05
CA GLY A 204 -7.87 -5.38 -28.16
C GLY A 204 -6.55 -5.23 -28.87
N PRO A 205 -6.53 -4.66 -30.08
CA PRO A 205 -5.29 -4.37 -30.81
C PRO A 205 -4.35 -3.50 -30.00
N ALA A 206 -3.03 -3.74 -30.03
CA ALA A 206 -2.04 -2.99 -29.25
C ALA A 206 -2.17 -1.46 -29.38
N PRO A 207 -2.43 -0.87 -30.57
CA PRO A 207 -2.64 0.58 -30.70
C PRO A 207 -3.89 1.12 -30.01
N SER A 208 -4.83 0.27 -29.62
CA SER A 208 -6.07 0.68 -28.95
C SER A 208 -5.96 0.73 -27.43
N LEU A 209 -4.79 0.42 -26.84
CA LEU A 209 -4.58 0.35 -25.41
C LEU A 209 -5.10 1.62 -24.70
N ALA A 210 -4.65 2.81 -25.08
CA ALA A 210 -5.03 4.07 -24.47
C ALA A 210 -6.53 4.42 -24.62
N ARG A 211 -7.23 3.82 -25.59
CA ARG A 211 -8.68 3.99 -25.78
C ARG A 211 -9.48 3.03 -24.92
N LEU A 212 -8.96 1.85 -24.64
CA LEU A 212 -9.67 0.78 -23.93
C LEU A 212 -9.36 0.76 -22.44
N VAL A 213 -8.25 1.39 -22.03
CA VAL A 213 -7.75 1.35 -20.65
C VAL A 213 -7.41 2.77 -20.20
N ALA A 214 -7.85 3.16 -19.00
CA ALA A 214 -7.54 4.45 -18.40
C ALA A 214 -6.12 4.42 -17.83
N LEU A 215 -5.10 4.69 -18.66
CA LEU A 215 -3.69 4.48 -18.34
C LEU A 215 -3.21 5.24 -17.10
N ASN A 216 -3.67 6.47 -16.87
CA ASN A 216 -3.27 7.27 -15.72
C ASN A 216 -3.84 6.77 -14.37
N SER A 217 -4.66 5.73 -14.38
CA SER A 217 -5.12 5.09 -13.14
C SER A 217 -4.13 4.04 -12.59
N PHE A 218 -3.05 3.75 -13.31
CA PHE A 218 -2.06 2.76 -12.89
C PHE A 218 -0.81 3.42 -12.34
N PHE A 219 -0.28 2.83 -11.28
CA PHE A 219 1.05 3.15 -10.76
C PHE A 219 2.14 2.53 -11.66
N ALA A 220 1.95 1.29 -12.08
CA ALA A 220 2.93 0.54 -12.86
C ALA A 220 2.33 -0.07 -14.12
N ALA A 221 3.14 -0.17 -15.17
CA ALA A 221 2.84 -0.94 -16.37
C ALA A 221 3.98 -1.93 -16.65
N VAL A 222 3.65 -3.19 -16.89
CA VAL A 222 4.60 -4.27 -17.25
C VAL A 222 4.35 -4.69 -18.67
N ILE A 223 5.37 -4.64 -19.52
CA ILE A 223 5.33 -5.05 -20.92
C ILE A 223 6.00 -6.43 -21.04
N ILE A 224 5.17 -7.44 -21.36
CA ILE A 224 5.55 -8.87 -21.42
C ILE A 224 4.86 -9.59 -22.59
N SER A 225 4.63 -8.88 -23.71
CA SER A 225 3.90 -9.47 -24.84
C SER A 225 4.74 -10.41 -25.71
N HIS A 226 6.05 -10.37 -25.56
CA HIS A 226 7.04 -11.07 -26.40
C HIS A 226 6.99 -10.71 -27.90
N HIS A 227 6.16 -9.73 -28.29
CA HIS A 227 6.00 -9.28 -29.66
C HIS A 227 6.50 -7.84 -29.80
N LEU A 228 7.56 -7.62 -30.57
CA LEU A 228 8.30 -6.36 -30.62
C LEU A 228 7.43 -5.17 -31.04
N GLU A 229 6.60 -5.34 -32.07
CA GLU A 229 5.73 -4.30 -32.60
C GLU A 229 4.64 -3.91 -31.59
N SER A 230 4.07 -4.90 -30.86
CA SER A 230 3.13 -4.65 -29.79
C SER A 230 3.79 -3.91 -28.63
N ASP A 231 5.00 -4.31 -28.22
CA ASP A 231 5.75 -3.66 -27.15
C ASP A 231 6.07 -2.19 -27.50
N ALA A 232 6.47 -1.91 -28.75
CA ALA A 232 6.69 -0.54 -29.22
C ALA A 232 5.40 0.29 -29.18
N SER A 233 4.26 -0.33 -29.54
CA SER A 233 2.95 0.32 -29.46
C SER A 233 2.56 0.65 -28.03
N TYR A 234 2.77 -0.26 -27.08
CA TYR A 234 2.52 -0.05 -25.65
C TYR A 234 3.42 1.05 -25.07
N LEU A 235 4.71 1.03 -25.40
CA LEU A 235 5.64 2.08 -24.96
C LEU A 235 5.22 3.46 -25.47
N ARG A 236 4.79 3.58 -26.74
CA ARG A 236 4.27 4.84 -27.30
C ARG A 236 3.03 5.32 -26.54
N ALA A 237 2.11 4.40 -26.23
CA ALA A 237 0.89 4.74 -25.46
C ALA A 237 1.21 5.20 -24.02
N LEU A 238 2.21 4.60 -23.37
CA LEU A 238 2.63 4.95 -22.00
C LEU A 238 3.49 6.21 -21.93
N ASN A 239 4.09 6.64 -23.03
CA ASN A 239 4.98 7.80 -23.04
C ASN A 239 4.32 9.09 -22.56
N SER A 240 3.05 9.30 -22.93
CA SER A 240 2.26 10.50 -22.57
C SER A 240 1.46 10.36 -21.29
N THR A 241 1.77 9.37 -20.46
CA THR A 241 1.05 9.08 -19.22
C THR A 241 1.85 9.46 -17.98
N GLU A 242 1.15 9.52 -16.84
CA GLU A 242 1.74 9.73 -15.51
C GLU A 242 2.13 8.42 -14.80
N VAL A 243 2.11 7.28 -15.50
CA VAL A 243 2.54 5.99 -14.95
C VAL A 243 3.98 6.10 -14.45
N GLU A 244 4.17 5.90 -13.14
CA GLU A 244 5.45 6.16 -12.47
C GLU A 244 6.50 5.08 -12.76
N TYR A 245 6.07 3.83 -13.00
CA TYR A 245 6.94 2.68 -13.23
C TYR A 245 6.56 1.95 -14.51
N ILE A 246 7.49 1.81 -15.44
CA ILE A 246 7.28 1.06 -16.68
C ILE A 246 8.34 -0.03 -16.77
N GLY A 247 7.91 -1.28 -16.66
CA GLY A 247 8.78 -2.44 -16.73
C GLY A 247 8.72 -3.12 -18.09
N LEU A 248 9.86 -3.46 -18.65
CA LEU A 248 9.95 -4.20 -19.91
C LEU A 248 10.68 -5.54 -19.69
N LEU A 249 10.00 -6.64 -19.98
CA LEU A 249 10.61 -7.96 -19.95
C LEU A 249 11.47 -8.18 -21.19
N GLY A 250 12.69 -8.65 -20.98
CA GLY A 250 13.61 -9.01 -22.02
C GLY A 250 15.02 -8.46 -21.83
N PRO A 251 15.99 -8.91 -22.63
CA PRO A 251 17.39 -8.51 -22.49
C PRO A 251 17.60 -7.04 -22.89
N ARG A 252 18.74 -6.48 -22.50
CA ARG A 252 19.15 -5.09 -22.82
C ARG A 252 19.04 -4.77 -24.31
N ALA A 253 19.43 -5.71 -25.17
CA ALA A 253 19.33 -5.53 -26.63
C ALA A 253 17.88 -5.29 -27.11
N ARG A 254 16.86 -5.91 -26.43
CA ARG A 254 15.45 -5.65 -26.72
C ARG A 254 15.07 -4.22 -26.33
N ARG A 255 15.50 -3.76 -25.15
CA ARG A 255 15.30 -2.38 -24.70
C ARG A 255 15.86 -1.37 -25.72
N GLU A 256 17.13 -1.54 -26.13
CA GLU A 256 17.81 -0.63 -27.06
C GLU A 256 17.09 -0.57 -28.41
N ARG A 257 16.68 -1.71 -28.93
CA ARG A 257 15.91 -1.79 -30.18
C ARG A 257 14.58 -1.06 -30.07
N LEU A 258 13.83 -1.26 -29.00
CA LEU A 258 12.53 -0.61 -28.79
C LEU A 258 12.66 0.90 -28.59
N LEU A 259 13.65 1.37 -27.83
CA LEU A 259 13.92 2.80 -27.66
C LEU A 259 14.30 3.46 -28.99
N SER A 260 15.09 2.79 -29.83
CA SER A 260 15.41 3.26 -31.18
C SER A 260 14.16 3.33 -32.08
N GLU A 261 13.24 2.37 -31.96
CA GLU A 261 12.00 2.31 -32.76
C GLU A 261 10.98 3.38 -32.36
N ILE A 262 10.87 3.72 -31.07
CA ILE A 262 9.98 4.79 -30.60
C ILE A 262 10.57 6.19 -30.79
N GLY A 263 11.87 6.29 -31.05
CA GLY A 263 12.55 7.52 -31.45
C GLY A 263 12.46 8.65 -30.43
N GLY A 264 12.05 9.85 -30.84
CA GLY A 264 11.99 11.06 -30.00
C GLY A 264 11.14 10.94 -28.73
N ALA A 265 10.27 9.92 -28.64
CA ALA A 265 9.51 9.63 -27.44
C ALA A 265 10.35 8.95 -26.34
N ALA A 266 11.55 8.46 -26.65
CA ALA A 266 12.37 7.69 -25.73
C ALA A 266 12.76 8.47 -24.45
N GLY A 267 13.10 9.76 -24.58
CA GLY A 267 13.62 10.55 -23.46
C GLY A 267 12.65 10.70 -22.27
N ALA A 268 11.36 10.86 -22.52
CA ALA A 268 10.36 11.01 -21.46
C ALA A 268 10.04 9.69 -20.74
N ILE A 269 10.18 8.55 -21.44
CA ILE A 269 9.89 7.24 -20.86
C ILE A 269 11.10 6.65 -20.14
N GLU A 270 12.32 6.99 -20.59
CA GLU A 270 13.57 6.36 -20.13
C GLU A 270 13.81 6.50 -18.62
N ALA A 271 13.44 7.64 -18.04
CA ALA A 271 13.56 7.89 -16.60
C ALA A 271 12.66 6.97 -15.75
N ARG A 272 11.60 6.41 -16.34
CA ARG A 272 10.61 5.53 -15.69
C ARG A 272 10.71 4.09 -16.18
N LEU A 273 11.64 3.80 -17.10
CA LEU A 273 11.75 2.50 -17.75
C LEU A 273 12.75 1.60 -17.03
N HIS A 274 12.23 0.51 -16.47
CA HIS A 274 12.98 -0.57 -15.86
C HIS A 274 13.15 -1.71 -16.88
N ALA A 275 14.32 -1.85 -17.45
CA ALA A 275 14.59 -2.84 -18.52
C ALA A 275 16.07 -3.27 -18.52
N PRO A 276 16.36 -4.52 -18.23
CA PRO A 276 15.46 -5.62 -17.86
C PRO A 276 14.67 -5.34 -16.57
N ILE A 277 13.39 -5.72 -16.55
CA ILE A 277 12.53 -5.60 -15.37
C ILE A 277 12.89 -6.67 -14.32
N GLY A 278 12.76 -6.30 -13.04
CA GLY A 278 12.90 -7.18 -11.89
C GLY A 278 14.20 -6.98 -11.11
N LEU A 279 14.14 -7.22 -9.80
CA LEU A 279 15.34 -7.21 -8.97
C LEU A 279 16.29 -8.36 -9.37
N ASP A 280 17.59 -8.12 -9.29
CA ASP A 280 18.61 -9.15 -9.53
C ASP A 280 18.69 -10.10 -8.31
N ILE A 281 17.86 -11.13 -8.34
CA ILE A 281 17.77 -12.18 -7.32
C ILE A 281 18.12 -13.58 -7.86
N GLY A 282 18.73 -13.65 -9.08
CA GLY A 282 19.07 -14.91 -9.74
C GLY A 282 17.85 -15.67 -10.29
N ALA A 283 16.78 -14.97 -10.65
CA ALA A 283 15.55 -15.57 -11.16
C ALA A 283 15.75 -16.15 -12.56
N VAL A 284 15.30 -17.40 -12.75
CA VAL A 284 15.39 -18.13 -14.04
C VAL A 284 14.02 -18.69 -14.46
N THR A 285 13.20 -19.14 -13.50
CA THR A 285 11.87 -19.68 -13.80
C THR A 285 10.83 -18.58 -13.92
N PRO A 286 9.67 -18.79 -14.58
CA PRO A 286 8.59 -17.83 -14.65
C PRO A 286 8.15 -17.32 -13.26
N GLU A 287 8.07 -18.19 -12.27
CA GLU A 287 7.71 -17.85 -10.88
C GLU A 287 8.80 -16.99 -10.21
N GLY A 288 10.08 -17.35 -10.44
CA GLY A 288 11.22 -16.57 -9.93
C GLY A 288 11.27 -15.18 -10.55
N ILE A 289 11.04 -15.08 -11.86
CA ILE A 289 10.98 -13.80 -12.60
C ILE A 289 9.78 -12.98 -12.09
N ALA A 290 8.62 -13.59 -11.91
CA ALA A 290 7.45 -12.95 -11.33
C ALA A 290 7.75 -12.39 -9.93
N LEU A 291 8.43 -13.16 -9.06
CA LEU A 291 8.85 -12.69 -7.75
C LEU A 291 9.77 -11.47 -7.84
N ALA A 292 10.76 -11.50 -8.73
CA ALA A 292 11.68 -10.39 -8.97
C ALA A 292 10.95 -9.11 -9.40
N ILE A 293 9.98 -9.24 -10.31
CA ILE A 293 9.16 -8.14 -10.82
C ILE A 293 8.25 -7.59 -9.71
N VAL A 294 7.53 -8.46 -9.00
CA VAL A 294 6.64 -8.05 -7.89
C VAL A 294 7.42 -7.31 -6.82
N ALA A 295 8.60 -7.81 -6.44
CA ALA A 295 9.45 -7.17 -5.44
C ALA A 295 9.96 -5.79 -5.88
N GLU A 296 10.33 -5.63 -7.16
CA GLU A 296 10.76 -4.33 -7.70
C GLU A 296 9.61 -3.32 -7.74
N ILE A 297 8.42 -3.72 -8.23
CA ILE A 297 7.23 -2.86 -8.23
C ILE A 297 6.84 -2.45 -6.80
N HIS A 298 6.88 -3.40 -5.85
CA HIS A 298 6.58 -3.10 -4.45
C HIS A 298 7.61 -2.13 -3.84
N ALA A 299 8.89 -2.31 -4.13
CA ALA A 299 9.94 -1.40 -3.69
C ALA A 299 9.74 0.01 -4.28
N ALA A 300 9.47 0.11 -5.58
CA ALA A 300 9.19 1.39 -6.26
C ALA A 300 7.98 2.11 -5.65
N ALA A 301 6.87 1.40 -5.41
CA ALA A 301 5.68 1.95 -4.77
C ALA A 301 5.93 2.45 -3.34
N ALA A 302 6.90 1.84 -2.65
CA ALA A 302 7.34 2.26 -1.31
C ALA A 302 8.47 3.31 -1.34
N GLY A 303 8.86 3.82 -2.52
CA GLY A 303 10.00 4.74 -2.67
C GLY A 303 11.34 4.12 -2.26
N ARG A 304 11.53 2.82 -2.51
CA ARG A 304 12.73 2.05 -2.14
C ARG A 304 13.40 1.46 -3.38
N LEU A 305 14.71 1.22 -3.29
CA LEU A 305 15.50 0.62 -4.36
C LEU A 305 15.54 -0.91 -4.34
N GLY A 306 15.01 -1.55 -3.31
CA GLY A 306 14.99 -3.01 -3.19
C GLY A 306 16.37 -3.60 -2.90
N GLY A 307 16.87 -3.51 -1.71
CA GLY A 307 18.14 -4.11 -1.27
C GLY A 307 18.00 -4.81 0.06
N SER A 308 19.05 -5.53 0.49
CA SER A 308 19.07 -6.17 1.81
C SER A 308 19.00 -5.12 2.92
N ILE A 309 18.05 -5.27 3.83
CA ILE A 309 17.91 -4.41 5.01
C ILE A 309 19.16 -4.47 5.90
N SER A 310 19.80 -5.63 5.99
CA SER A 310 21.03 -5.84 6.78
C SER A 310 22.25 -5.06 6.25
N ARG A 311 22.17 -4.47 5.07
CA ARG A 311 23.26 -3.70 4.44
C ARG A 311 22.99 -2.20 4.40
N ARG A 312 22.01 -1.74 5.16
CA ARG A 312 21.65 -0.30 5.29
C ARG A 312 22.31 0.34 6.51
#